data_aa2ca330d9443b273b0444797d02af8d
#
_entry.id   aa2ca330d9443b273b0444797d02af8d
#
_cell.length_a   1.000
_cell.length_b   1.000
_cell.length_c   1.000
_cell.angle_alpha   90.00
_cell.angle_beta   90.00
_cell.angle_gamma   90.00
#
_symmetry.space_group_name_H-M   'P 1'
#
loop_
_entity.id
_entity.type
_entity.pdbx_description
1 polymer ?
#
loop_
_entity_poly.entity_id
_entity_poly.type
_entity_poly.pdbx_seq_one_letter_code
_entity_poly.pdbx_strand_id
1 'polypeptide(L)'
;MFGWGIYEDSYTLQETAKHILKTIFMTGSEQMLGGYWFLGGLFMASMASWGILALTKCRIKYLADSMIVLLLTCMVLNTLFPTTKPVNDMSAILFFVIFFISGFVLKSLKNAEWVAVRHQGYLGIGLLVLTLLISLWITGDMRTPYGWQLFIRYIGAVAGTVGLLILCKKMKDSALKRFFKFCGESTMFILTWHFVCFKLIDFILISAYNRPLSEFSQFPTHRTLGQSYWWLYALAGVAIPLLLQISYNLIKKHIIQPTCKLKHSL
;
A
#
# COMPACT_ATOMS: atom_id res chain seq x y z
N MET A 1 -26.73 -15.69 -11.16
CA MET A 1 -26.30 -15.46 -9.78
C MET A 1 -24.95 -16.14 -9.56
N PHE A 2 -23.87 -15.39 -9.58
CA PHE A 2 -22.52 -15.90 -9.29
C PHE A 2 -22.10 -15.44 -7.90
N GLY A 3 -22.81 -15.89 -6.87
CA GLY A 3 -22.46 -15.61 -5.50
C GLY A 3 -22.13 -16.91 -4.77
N TRP A 4 -20.89 -17.35 -4.83
CA TRP A 4 -20.39 -18.51 -4.11
C TRP A 4 -20.23 -18.25 -2.60
N GLY A 5 -21.04 -17.31 -2.03
CA GLY A 5 -20.95 -16.89 -0.63
C GLY A 5 -19.68 -16.08 -0.30
N ILE A 6 -18.91 -15.66 -1.33
CA ILE A 6 -17.68 -14.87 -1.17
C ILE A 6 -18.01 -13.40 -0.90
N TYR A 7 -19.17 -12.93 -1.39
CA TYR A 7 -19.65 -11.54 -1.26
C TYR A 7 -20.93 -11.49 -0.43
N GLU A 8 -21.11 -10.41 0.31
CA GLU A 8 -22.36 -10.14 1.03
C GLU A 8 -23.53 -9.90 0.07
N ASP A 9 -23.27 -9.26 -1.08
CA ASP A 9 -24.26 -8.95 -2.10
C ASP A 9 -24.08 -9.79 -3.37
N SER A 10 -25.19 -10.21 -3.97
CA SER A 10 -25.19 -10.84 -5.30
C SER A 10 -25.28 -9.76 -6.38
N TYR A 11 -24.33 -9.71 -7.29
CA TYR A 11 -24.34 -8.74 -8.39
C TYR A 11 -25.24 -9.22 -9.54
N THR A 12 -26.03 -8.29 -10.07
CA THR A 12 -26.70 -8.46 -11.37
C THR A 12 -25.67 -8.37 -12.50
N LEU A 13 -26.03 -8.83 -13.70
CA LEU A 13 -25.15 -8.75 -14.88
C LEU A 13 -24.70 -7.30 -15.15
N GLN A 14 -25.62 -6.36 -15.00
CA GLN A 14 -25.35 -4.93 -15.22
C GLN A 14 -24.39 -4.35 -14.16
N GLU A 15 -24.54 -4.73 -12.91
CA GLU A 15 -23.64 -4.35 -11.83
C GLU A 15 -22.25 -4.98 -12.03
N THR A 16 -22.19 -6.25 -12.45
CA THR A 16 -20.92 -6.92 -12.78
C THR A 16 -20.18 -6.16 -13.89
N ALA A 17 -20.85 -5.78 -14.97
CA ALA A 17 -20.25 -4.99 -16.03
C ALA A 17 -19.75 -3.63 -15.54
N LYS A 18 -20.52 -2.95 -14.70
CA LYS A 18 -20.12 -1.68 -14.06
C LYS A 18 -18.91 -1.86 -13.13
N HIS A 19 -18.83 -2.95 -12.37
CA HIS A 19 -17.67 -3.26 -11.52
C HIS A 19 -16.42 -3.57 -12.34
N ILE A 20 -16.55 -4.29 -13.45
CA ILE A 20 -15.44 -4.53 -14.39
C ILE A 20 -14.89 -3.21 -14.93
N LEU A 21 -15.76 -2.32 -15.42
CA LEU A 21 -15.34 -1.01 -15.90
C LEU A 21 -14.62 -0.21 -14.81
N LYS A 22 -15.19 -0.14 -13.62
CA LYS A 22 -14.58 0.56 -12.48
C LYS A 22 -13.23 -0.06 -12.08
N THR A 23 -13.06 -1.37 -12.21
CA THR A 23 -11.79 -2.05 -11.96
C THR A 23 -10.73 -1.68 -12.99
N ILE A 24 -11.11 -1.60 -14.28
CA ILE A 24 -10.21 -1.14 -15.36
C ILE A 24 -9.69 0.28 -15.06
N PHE A 25 -10.55 1.17 -14.53
CA PHE A 25 -10.17 2.52 -14.12
C PHE A 25 -9.52 2.58 -12.71
N MET A 26 -9.21 1.44 -12.09
CA MET A 26 -8.55 1.33 -10.77
C MET A 26 -9.27 2.11 -9.66
N THR A 27 -10.59 2.20 -9.69
CA THR A 27 -11.37 2.92 -8.66
C THR A 27 -11.62 2.09 -7.39
N GLY A 28 -11.10 0.85 -7.32
CA GLY A 28 -11.18 -0.03 -6.14
C GLY A 28 -12.62 -0.40 -5.75
N SER A 29 -13.51 -0.50 -6.72
CA SER A 29 -14.93 -0.79 -6.48
C SER A 29 -15.22 -2.27 -6.22
N GLU A 30 -14.31 -3.16 -6.62
CA GLU A 30 -14.40 -4.60 -6.39
C GLU A 30 -13.70 -4.95 -5.07
N GLN A 31 -14.38 -5.72 -4.20
CA GLN A 31 -13.85 -6.04 -2.87
C GLN A 31 -12.49 -6.73 -2.93
N MET A 32 -12.36 -7.80 -3.74
CA MET A 32 -11.10 -8.57 -3.86
C MET A 32 -9.96 -7.77 -4.47
N LEU A 33 -10.26 -6.74 -5.24
CA LEU A 33 -9.30 -5.80 -5.81
C LEU A 33 -9.28 -4.47 -5.06
N GLY A 34 -9.77 -4.47 -3.82
CA GLY A 34 -9.88 -3.27 -2.98
C GLY A 34 -8.56 -2.50 -2.82
N GLY A 35 -7.41 -3.16 -2.85
CA GLY A 35 -6.10 -2.52 -2.80
C GLY A 35 -5.74 -1.69 -4.03
N TYR A 36 -6.40 -1.89 -5.17
CA TYR A 36 -6.07 -1.19 -6.43
C TYR A 36 -6.47 0.29 -6.45
N TRP A 37 -7.34 0.74 -5.55
CA TRP A 37 -7.63 2.17 -5.39
C TRP A 37 -6.36 2.99 -5.15
N PHE A 38 -5.39 2.38 -4.45
CA PHE A 38 -4.10 3.00 -4.17
C PHE A 38 -3.31 3.27 -5.47
N LEU A 39 -3.36 2.36 -6.45
CA LEU A 39 -2.66 2.53 -7.73
C LEU A 39 -3.23 3.69 -8.54
N GLY A 40 -4.56 3.81 -8.61
CA GLY A 40 -5.22 4.95 -9.25
C GLY A 40 -4.84 6.27 -8.57
N GLY A 41 -4.90 6.32 -7.24
CA GLY A 41 -4.47 7.46 -6.45
C GLY A 41 -2.98 7.80 -6.66
N LEU A 42 -2.12 6.79 -6.70
CA LEU A 42 -0.68 6.96 -6.94
C LEU A 42 -0.40 7.50 -8.35
N PHE A 43 -1.12 7.01 -9.37
CA PHE A 43 -1.00 7.52 -10.73
C PHE A 43 -1.37 9.00 -10.80
N MET A 44 -2.55 9.38 -10.28
CA MET A 44 -3.00 10.77 -10.24
C MET A 44 -2.03 11.66 -9.47
N ALA A 45 -1.54 11.19 -8.32
CA ALA A 45 -0.56 11.92 -7.53
C ALA A 45 0.78 12.08 -8.25
N SER A 46 1.24 11.07 -9.00
CA SER A 46 2.49 11.17 -9.76
C SER A 46 2.38 12.21 -10.89
N MET A 47 1.25 12.24 -11.60
CA MET A 47 0.99 13.25 -12.64
C MET A 47 0.93 14.67 -12.05
N ALA A 48 0.17 14.85 -10.96
CA ALA A 48 0.09 16.14 -10.27
C ALA A 48 1.46 16.59 -9.73
N SER A 49 2.22 15.68 -9.14
CA SER A 49 3.56 15.96 -8.63
C SER A 49 4.52 16.36 -9.75
N TRP A 50 4.44 15.69 -10.90
CA TRP A 50 5.23 16.07 -12.08
C TRP A 50 4.92 17.51 -12.52
N GLY A 51 3.64 17.89 -12.56
CA GLY A 51 3.22 19.27 -12.85
C GLY A 51 3.79 20.28 -11.86
N ILE A 52 3.72 19.98 -10.56
CA ILE A 52 4.29 20.87 -9.50
C ILE A 52 5.82 20.97 -9.63
N LEU A 53 6.52 19.86 -9.89
CA LEU A 53 7.98 19.87 -10.10
C LEU A 53 8.35 20.72 -11.31
N ALA A 54 7.60 20.65 -12.41
CA ALA A 54 7.83 21.45 -13.59
C ALA A 54 7.60 22.95 -13.31
N LEU A 55 6.48 23.31 -12.65
CA LEU A 55 6.14 24.69 -12.30
C LEU A 55 7.15 25.32 -11.33
N THR A 56 7.58 24.55 -10.33
CA THR A 56 8.56 25.02 -9.32
C THR A 56 10.00 24.96 -9.81
N LYS A 57 10.26 24.46 -11.03
CA LYS A 57 11.59 24.23 -11.59
C LYS A 57 12.47 23.42 -10.62
N CYS A 58 11.87 22.49 -9.89
CA CYS A 58 12.52 21.64 -8.87
C CYS A 58 13.25 22.43 -7.77
N ARG A 59 12.92 23.70 -7.53
CA ARG A 59 13.53 24.50 -6.46
C ARG A 59 12.97 24.08 -5.10
N ILE A 60 13.82 23.63 -4.19
CA ILE A 60 13.44 23.08 -2.88
C ILE A 60 12.54 24.05 -2.09
N LYS A 61 12.83 25.37 -2.12
CA LYS A 61 12.00 26.38 -1.43
C LYS A 61 10.55 26.33 -1.92
N TYR A 62 10.32 26.40 -3.22
CA TYR A 62 8.97 26.39 -3.80
C TYR A 62 8.27 25.04 -3.63
N LEU A 63 9.03 23.94 -3.57
CA LEU A 63 8.48 22.62 -3.25
C LEU A 63 8.01 22.55 -1.79
N ALA A 64 8.79 23.11 -0.85
CA ALA A 64 8.37 23.20 0.55
C ALA A 64 7.12 24.06 0.72
N ASP A 65 7.07 25.22 0.06
CA ASP A 65 5.88 26.08 0.07
C ASP A 65 4.66 25.35 -0.51
N SER A 66 4.82 24.63 -1.63
CA SER A 66 3.75 23.82 -2.23
C SER A 66 3.25 22.72 -1.28
N MET A 67 4.15 22.06 -0.55
CA MET A 67 3.77 21.04 0.43
C MET A 67 2.95 21.62 1.58
N ILE A 68 3.33 22.80 2.09
CA ILE A 68 2.59 23.50 3.14
C ILE A 68 1.19 23.88 2.63
N VAL A 69 1.08 24.45 1.44
CA VAL A 69 -0.21 24.80 0.83
C VAL A 69 -1.08 23.57 0.66
N LEU A 70 -0.55 22.45 0.15
CA LEU A 70 -1.30 21.21 -0.02
C LEU A 70 -1.76 20.63 1.33
N LEU A 71 -0.92 20.64 2.37
CA LEU A 71 -1.30 20.19 3.71
C LEU A 71 -2.42 21.03 4.29
N LEU A 72 -2.33 22.36 4.19
CA LEU A 72 -3.38 23.27 4.63
C LEU A 72 -4.68 23.05 3.85
N THR A 73 -4.58 22.85 2.54
CA THR A 73 -5.74 22.54 1.70
C THR A 73 -6.41 21.25 2.14
N CYS A 74 -5.65 20.19 2.38
CA CYS A 74 -6.19 18.92 2.91
C CYS A 74 -6.86 19.11 4.27
N MET A 75 -6.24 19.87 5.19
CA MET A 75 -6.84 20.16 6.50
C MET A 75 -8.16 20.90 6.36
N VAL A 76 -8.21 21.94 5.55
CA VAL A 76 -9.43 22.76 5.33
C VAL A 76 -10.53 21.90 4.70
N LEU A 77 -10.23 21.14 3.65
CA LEU A 77 -11.19 20.27 2.99
C LEU A 77 -11.79 19.24 3.97
N ASN A 78 -10.95 18.58 4.74
CA ASN A 78 -11.39 17.55 5.70
C ASN A 78 -12.15 18.16 6.89
N THR A 79 -11.89 19.41 7.25
CA THR A 79 -12.61 20.09 8.34
C THR A 79 -13.97 20.58 7.87
N LEU A 80 -14.05 21.13 6.65
CA LEU A 80 -15.29 21.68 6.11
C LEU A 80 -16.24 20.60 5.59
N PHE A 81 -15.70 19.50 5.06
CA PHE A 81 -16.47 18.43 4.39
C PHE A 81 -16.12 17.03 4.92
N PRO A 82 -16.24 16.76 6.20
CA PRO A 82 -15.74 15.52 6.84
C PRO A 82 -16.43 14.25 6.35
N THR A 83 -17.67 14.34 5.87
CA THR A 83 -18.49 13.18 5.47
C THR A 83 -18.63 13.02 3.95
N THR A 84 -18.06 13.94 3.16
CA THR A 84 -18.25 13.97 1.71
C THR A 84 -17.24 13.07 1.03
N LYS A 85 -17.66 11.89 0.57
CA LYS A 85 -16.77 10.88 -0.04
C LYS A 85 -15.87 11.42 -1.16
N PRO A 86 -16.37 12.17 -2.18
CA PRO A 86 -15.49 12.67 -3.25
C PRO A 86 -14.43 13.65 -2.71
N VAL A 87 -14.73 14.43 -1.69
CA VAL A 87 -13.75 15.34 -1.05
C VAL A 87 -12.68 14.54 -0.30
N ASN A 88 -13.06 13.47 0.39
CA ASN A 88 -12.13 12.61 1.10
C ASN A 88 -11.18 11.88 0.11
N ASP A 89 -11.71 11.39 -1.01
CA ASP A 89 -10.90 10.74 -2.04
C ASP A 89 -9.93 11.76 -2.70
N MET A 90 -10.38 12.99 -2.95
CA MET A 90 -9.52 14.08 -3.46
C MET A 90 -8.44 14.46 -2.44
N SER A 91 -8.80 14.58 -1.16
CA SER A 91 -7.85 14.84 -0.08
C SER A 91 -6.79 13.76 0.03
N ALA A 92 -7.15 12.48 -0.13
CA ALA A 92 -6.21 11.37 -0.15
C ALA A 92 -5.21 11.49 -1.32
N ILE A 93 -5.68 11.87 -2.52
CA ILE A 93 -4.79 12.11 -3.67
C ILE A 93 -3.82 13.26 -3.39
N LEU A 94 -4.30 14.38 -2.86
CA LEU A 94 -3.43 15.52 -2.48
C LEU A 94 -2.39 15.09 -1.45
N PHE A 95 -2.77 14.24 -0.50
CA PHE A 95 -1.85 13.70 0.49
C PHE A 95 -0.77 12.80 -0.14
N PHE A 96 -1.12 11.99 -1.14
CA PHE A 96 -0.12 11.25 -1.93
C PHE A 96 0.84 12.18 -2.69
N VAL A 97 0.35 13.30 -3.22
CA VAL A 97 1.21 14.32 -3.86
C VAL A 97 2.26 14.85 -2.89
N ILE A 98 1.85 15.13 -1.64
CA ILE A 98 2.77 15.59 -0.59
C ILE A 98 3.87 14.55 -0.34
N PHE A 99 3.53 13.26 -0.25
CA PHE A 99 4.53 12.20 -0.08
C PHE A 99 5.47 12.07 -1.28
N PHE A 100 4.95 12.22 -2.50
CA PHE A 100 5.77 12.21 -3.71
C PHE A 100 6.82 13.34 -3.70
N ILE A 101 6.38 14.56 -3.40
CA ILE A 101 7.25 15.72 -3.31
C ILE A 101 8.26 15.54 -2.16
N SER A 102 7.81 15.01 -1.01
CA SER A 102 8.70 14.69 0.13
C SER A 102 9.81 13.73 -0.25
N GLY A 103 9.46 12.68 -1.02
CA GLY A 103 10.43 11.70 -1.53
C GLY A 103 11.45 12.36 -2.47
N PHE A 104 11.02 13.28 -3.34
CA PHE A 104 11.90 14.05 -4.22
C PHE A 104 12.83 14.95 -3.43
N VAL A 105 12.30 15.70 -2.46
CA VAL A 105 13.10 16.56 -1.56
C VAL A 105 14.12 15.72 -0.78
N LEU A 106 13.69 14.60 -0.21
CA LEU A 106 14.59 13.69 0.52
C LEU A 106 15.71 13.15 -0.37
N LYS A 107 15.41 12.81 -1.62
CA LYS A 107 16.43 12.41 -2.60
C LYS A 107 17.41 13.53 -2.90
N SER A 108 16.94 14.75 -3.04
CA SER A 108 17.78 15.93 -3.30
C SER A 108 18.70 16.26 -2.12
N LEU A 109 18.21 16.05 -0.88
CA LEU A 109 18.97 16.22 0.35
C LEU A 109 19.96 15.08 0.61
N LYS A 110 19.83 13.92 -0.07
CA LYS A 110 20.72 12.77 0.12
C LYS A 110 22.19 13.06 -0.18
N ASN A 111 22.48 14.07 -0.98
CA ASN A 111 23.83 14.55 -1.24
C ASN A 111 24.40 15.40 -0.09
N ALA A 112 23.58 15.76 0.90
CA ALA A 112 24.03 16.44 2.10
C ALA A 112 24.61 15.40 3.10
N GLU A 113 25.74 15.71 3.71
CA GLU A 113 26.54 14.81 4.56
C GLU A 113 25.86 14.33 5.85
N TRP A 114 24.64 14.81 6.16
CA TRP A 114 23.90 14.37 7.35
C TRP A 114 23.60 12.86 7.38
N VAL A 115 23.72 12.16 6.23
CA VAL A 115 23.63 10.71 6.12
C VAL A 115 24.87 9.99 6.67
N ALA A 116 25.94 10.69 7.03
CA ALA A 116 27.21 10.13 7.49
C ALA A 116 27.34 9.98 9.03
N VAL A 117 26.28 10.21 9.79
CA VAL A 117 26.31 10.18 11.26
C VAL A 117 26.62 8.78 11.79
N ARG A 118 27.61 8.68 12.71
CA ARG A 118 28.11 7.44 13.32
C ARG A 118 27.00 6.60 14.01
N HIS A 119 25.93 7.23 14.50
CA HIS A 119 24.84 6.62 15.26
C HIS A 119 23.53 6.43 14.47
N GLN A 120 23.59 6.37 13.15
CA GLN A 120 22.38 6.26 12.30
C GLN A 120 21.45 5.07 12.64
N GLY A 121 21.97 3.95 13.15
CA GLY A 121 21.14 2.82 13.55
C GLY A 121 20.16 3.17 14.68
N TYR A 122 20.67 3.84 15.71
CA TYR A 122 19.83 4.28 16.84
C TYR A 122 18.82 5.36 16.40
N LEU A 123 19.23 6.25 15.49
CA LEU A 123 18.31 7.21 14.89
C LEU A 123 17.18 6.51 14.12
N GLY A 124 17.51 5.50 13.31
CA GLY A 124 16.49 4.72 12.56
C GLY A 124 15.51 4.03 13.50
N ILE A 125 15.99 3.40 14.57
CA ILE A 125 15.14 2.77 15.59
C ILE A 125 14.30 3.83 16.31
N GLY A 126 14.87 4.95 16.72
CA GLY A 126 14.15 6.04 17.38
C GLY A 126 13.01 6.61 16.53
N LEU A 127 13.23 6.78 15.21
CA LEU A 127 12.20 7.21 14.28
C LEU A 127 11.07 6.17 14.13
N LEU A 128 11.37 4.88 14.13
CA LEU A 128 10.36 3.83 14.13
C LEU A 128 9.56 3.79 15.43
N VAL A 129 10.22 3.95 16.58
CA VAL A 129 9.54 4.05 17.89
C VAL A 129 8.61 5.26 17.90
N LEU A 130 9.08 6.41 17.42
CA LEU A 130 8.24 7.61 17.28
C LEU A 130 7.00 7.33 16.41
N THR A 131 7.18 6.67 15.28
CA THR A 131 6.07 6.28 14.40
C THR A 131 5.07 5.36 15.11
N LEU A 132 5.55 4.38 15.87
CA LEU A 132 4.71 3.50 16.68
C LEU A 132 3.93 4.29 17.74
N LEU A 133 4.59 5.18 18.47
CA LEU A 133 3.93 6.03 19.47
C LEU A 133 2.83 6.90 18.85
N ILE A 134 3.11 7.52 17.70
CA ILE A 134 2.10 8.30 16.96
C ILE A 134 0.94 7.40 16.54
N SER A 135 1.19 6.17 16.07
CA SER A 135 0.15 5.25 15.61
C SER A 135 -0.76 4.75 16.73
N LEU A 136 -0.29 4.70 17.97
CA LEU A 136 -1.10 4.36 19.15
C LEU A 136 -2.11 5.47 19.51
N TRP A 137 -1.78 6.71 19.17
CA TRP A 137 -2.63 7.87 19.48
C TRP A 137 -3.59 8.23 18.34
N ILE A 138 -3.13 8.02 17.10
CA ILE A 138 -3.86 8.42 15.89
C ILE A 138 -4.08 7.19 15.03
N THR A 139 -5.24 6.58 15.22
CA THR A 139 -5.68 5.42 14.40
C THR A 139 -6.41 5.91 13.16
N GLY A 140 -6.44 5.10 12.10
CA GLY A 140 -7.28 5.27 10.92
C GLY A 140 -6.52 5.24 9.58
N ASP A 141 -7.28 5.33 8.52
CA ASP A 141 -6.88 5.20 7.12
C ASP A 141 -6.56 6.58 6.50
N MET A 142 -5.88 6.60 5.36
CA MET A 142 -5.60 7.81 4.56
C MET A 142 -6.87 8.47 4.02
N ARG A 143 -7.98 7.73 3.93
CA ARG A 143 -9.29 8.21 3.50
C ARG A 143 -10.12 8.82 4.63
N THR A 144 -9.69 8.66 5.87
CA THR A 144 -10.45 9.15 7.00
C THR A 144 -10.14 10.63 7.22
N PRO A 145 -11.16 11.51 7.31
CA PRO A 145 -10.94 12.94 7.52
C PRO A 145 -10.44 13.19 8.94
N TYR A 146 -9.29 13.85 9.09
CA TYR A 146 -8.67 14.08 10.39
C TYR A 146 -8.13 15.49 10.55
N GLY A 147 -8.80 16.52 10.21
CA GLY A 147 -8.41 17.88 10.53
C GLY A 147 -6.90 18.08 10.80
N TRP A 148 -6.55 18.59 11.97
CA TRP A 148 -5.16 18.82 12.41
C TRP A 148 -4.33 17.51 12.62
N GLN A 149 -4.97 16.37 12.85
CA GLN A 149 -4.29 15.08 13.01
C GLN A 149 -3.57 14.64 11.73
N LEU A 150 -3.99 15.16 10.57
CA LEU A 150 -3.33 14.91 9.30
C LEU A 150 -1.85 15.31 9.33
N PHE A 151 -1.52 16.42 9.99
CA PHE A 151 -0.14 16.90 10.15
C PHE A 151 0.71 15.94 10.98
N ILE A 152 0.18 15.44 12.09
CA ILE A 152 0.89 14.48 12.94
C ILE A 152 1.10 13.15 12.21
N ARG A 153 0.10 12.70 11.44
CA ARG A 153 0.22 11.50 10.59
C ARG A 153 1.30 11.67 9.53
N TYR A 154 1.36 12.84 8.90
CA TYR A 154 2.41 13.13 7.93
C TYR A 154 3.80 13.02 8.56
N ILE A 155 4.00 13.60 9.73
CA ILE A 155 5.27 13.51 10.48
C ILE A 155 5.59 12.05 10.80
N GLY A 156 4.62 11.28 11.33
CA GLY A 156 4.79 9.86 11.63
C GLY A 156 5.16 9.02 10.41
N ALA A 157 4.50 9.24 9.29
CA ALA A 157 4.76 8.52 8.04
C ALA A 157 6.15 8.85 7.46
N VAL A 158 6.55 10.12 7.49
CA VAL A 158 7.90 10.54 7.06
C VAL A 158 8.95 9.97 7.99
N ALA A 159 8.76 10.04 9.31
CA ALA A 159 9.67 9.47 10.30
C ALA A 159 9.83 7.95 10.09
N GLY A 160 8.73 7.23 9.94
CA GLY A 160 8.75 5.78 9.69
C GLY A 160 9.48 5.42 8.39
N THR A 161 9.20 6.15 7.31
CA THR A 161 9.86 5.92 6.02
C THR A 161 11.35 6.18 6.11
N VAL A 162 11.78 7.30 6.70
CA VAL A 162 13.20 7.64 6.87
C VAL A 162 13.88 6.63 7.79
N GLY A 163 13.22 6.24 8.90
CA GLY A 163 13.71 5.21 9.82
C GLY A 163 13.97 3.88 9.13
N LEU A 164 13.00 3.40 8.34
CA LEU A 164 13.15 2.17 7.54
C LEU A 164 14.28 2.29 6.52
N LEU A 165 14.37 3.39 5.78
CA LEU A 165 15.45 3.61 4.79
C LEU A 165 16.83 3.56 5.44
N ILE A 166 17.00 4.16 6.63
CA ILE A 166 18.25 4.12 7.39
C ILE A 166 18.60 2.68 7.77
N LEU A 167 17.65 1.92 8.30
CA LEU A 167 17.86 0.55 8.72
C LEU A 167 18.15 -0.37 7.53
N CYS A 168 17.37 -0.25 6.45
CA CYS A 168 17.60 -1.03 5.21
C CYS A 168 19.00 -0.77 4.62
N LYS A 169 19.48 0.49 4.66
CA LYS A 169 20.83 0.83 4.19
C LYS A 169 21.92 0.17 5.03
N LYS A 170 21.69 -0.03 6.33
CA LYS A 170 22.64 -0.69 7.24
C LYS A 170 22.57 -2.22 7.24
N MET A 171 21.54 -2.79 6.63
CA MET A 171 21.46 -4.26 6.56
C MET A 171 22.62 -4.82 5.76
N LYS A 172 23.39 -5.70 6.43
CA LYS A 172 24.43 -6.50 5.77
C LYS A 172 23.80 -7.45 4.75
N ASP A 173 24.57 -7.90 3.77
CA ASP A 173 24.13 -8.92 2.83
C ASP A 173 23.86 -10.23 3.60
N SER A 174 22.59 -10.56 3.75
CA SER A 174 22.08 -11.67 4.54
C SER A 174 20.85 -12.27 3.84
N ALA A 175 20.43 -13.44 4.27
CA ALA A 175 19.18 -14.06 3.82
C ALA A 175 17.98 -13.14 4.04
N LEU A 176 17.98 -12.41 5.16
CA LEU A 176 16.91 -11.45 5.50
C LEU A 176 16.83 -10.29 4.51
N LYS A 177 17.98 -9.69 4.12
CA LYS A 177 18.02 -8.63 3.09
C LYS A 177 17.51 -9.13 1.75
N ARG A 178 17.90 -10.34 1.33
CA ARG A 178 17.43 -10.97 0.10
C ARG A 178 15.93 -11.22 0.12
N PHE A 179 15.41 -11.68 1.26
CA PHE A 179 13.98 -11.88 1.46
C PHE A 179 13.20 -10.56 1.32
N PHE A 180 13.60 -9.49 2.01
CA PHE A 180 12.93 -8.20 1.90
C PHE A 180 13.02 -7.60 0.49
N LYS A 181 14.17 -7.77 -0.18
CA LYS A 181 14.32 -7.37 -1.58
C LYS A 181 13.32 -8.11 -2.47
N PHE A 182 13.20 -9.42 -2.31
CA PHE A 182 12.25 -10.23 -3.07
C PHE A 182 10.79 -9.84 -2.78
N CYS A 183 10.43 -9.56 -1.52
CA CYS A 183 9.11 -9.02 -1.17
C CYS A 183 8.83 -7.69 -1.90
N GLY A 184 9.80 -6.79 -1.92
CA GLY A 184 9.68 -5.49 -2.60
C GLY A 184 9.50 -5.63 -4.11
N GLU A 185 10.27 -6.51 -4.76
CA GLU A 185 10.15 -6.80 -6.19
C GLU A 185 8.81 -7.50 -6.52
N SER A 186 8.21 -8.18 -5.55
CA SER A 186 6.96 -8.95 -5.67
C SER A 186 5.72 -8.18 -5.20
N THR A 187 5.85 -6.89 -4.84
CA THR A 187 4.77 -6.11 -4.21
C THR A 187 3.47 -6.12 -5.03
N MET A 188 3.54 -6.00 -6.35
CA MET A 188 2.34 -6.03 -7.20
C MET A 188 1.65 -7.39 -7.16
N PHE A 189 2.41 -8.47 -7.12
CA PHE A 189 1.85 -9.82 -7.01
C PHE A 189 1.18 -10.04 -5.65
N ILE A 190 1.84 -9.59 -4.57
CA ILE A 190 1.28 -9.60 -3.22
C ILE A 190 -0.01 -8.78 -3.19
N LEU A 191 0.00 -7.55 -3.73
CA LEU A 191 -1.16 -6.66 -3.76
C LEU A 191 -2.36 -7.30 -4.49
N THR A 192 -2.12 -8.08 -5.53
CA THR A 192 -3.16 -8.76 -6.30
C THR A 192 -3.79 -9.90 -5.53
N TRP A 193 -3.00 -10.71 -4.82
CA TRP A 193 -3.44 -11.98 -4.29
C TRP A 193 -3.73 -12.00 -2.79
N HIS A 194 -3.32 -11.00 -2.02
CA HIS A 194 -3.43 -11.02 -0.54
C HIS A 194 -4.87 -11.19 -0.05
N PHE A 195 -5.87 -10.55 -0.67
CA PHE A 195 -7.27 -10.71 -0.25
C PHE A 195 -7.80 -12.12 -0.52
N VAL A 196 -7.39 -12.73 -1.64
CA VAL A 196 -7.73 -14.14 -1.92
C VAL A 196 -7.11 -15.04 -0.85
N CYS A 197 -5.87 -14.76 -0.44
CA CYS A 197 -5.20 -15.50 0.62
C CYS A 197 -5.90 -15.31 1.97
N PHE A 198 -6.44 -14.11 2.25
CA PHE A 198 -7.25 -13.89 3.46
C PHE A 198 -8.50 -14.75 3.47
N LYS A 199 -9.17 -14.91 2.33
CA LYS A 199 -10.33 -15.81 2.21
C LYS A 199 -9.97 -17.27 2.45
N LEU A 200 -8.77 -17.73 2.06
CA LEU A 200 -8.32 -19.08 2.42
C LEU A 200 -8.20 -19.24 3.94
N ILE A 201 -7.67 -18.24 4.64
CA ILE A 201 -7.60 -18.26 6.11
C ILE A 201 -8.99 -18.19 6.73
N ASP A 202 -9.89 -17.33 6.21
CA ASP A 202 -11.30 -17.28 6.66
C ASP A 202 -11.95 -18.66 6.58
N PHE A 203 -11.80 -19.35 5.44
CA PHE A 203 -12.37 -20.68 5.24
C PHE A 203 -11.84 -21.69 6.26
N ILE A 204 -10.53 -21.70 6.51
CA ILE A 204 -9.90 -22.60 7.49
C ILE A 204 -10.42 -22.31 8.90
N LEU A 205 -10.45 -21.03 9.30
CA LEU A 205 -10.89 -20.64 10.64
C LEU A 205 -12.40 -20.89 10.85
N ILE A 206 -13.24 -20.55 9.89
CA ILE A 206 -14.69 -20.81 9.94
C ILE A 206 -14.95 -22.30 10.10
N SER A 207 -14.25 -23.15 9.33
CA SER A 207 -14.36 -24.59 9.43
C SER A 207 -13.87 -25.13 10.78
N ALA A 208 -12.72 -24.64 11.26
CA ALA A 208 -12.14 -25.08 12.54
C ALA A 208 -13.00 -24.71 13.75
N TYR A 209 -13.69 -23.58 13.70
CA TYR A 209 -14.56 -23.09 14.77
C TYR A 209 -16.04 -23.42 14.59
N ASN A 210 -16.37 -24.26 13.59
CA ASN A 210 -17.75 -24.65 13.26
C ASN A 210 -18.70 -23.45 13.10
N ARG A 211 -18.21 -22.37 12.49
CA ARG A 211 -19.01 -21.17 12.22
C ARG A 211 -19.85 -21.35 10.96
N PRO A 212 -20.99 -20.65 10.86
CA PRO A 212 -21.82 -20.74 9.65
C PRO A 212 -21.09 -20.19 8.43
N LEU A 213 -21.20 -20.89 7.29
CA LEU A 213 -20.57 -20.47 6.03
C LEU A 213 -21.01 -19.09 5.53
N SER A 214 -22.16 -18.59 6.00
CA SER A 214 -22.61 -17.22 5.69
C SER A 214 -21.63 -16.14 6.19
N GLU A 215 -20.81 -16.44 7.22
CA GLU A 215 -19.78 -15.52 7.73
C GLU A 215 -18.57 -15.41 6.79
N PHE A 216 -18.45 -16.31 5.80
CA PHE A 216 -17.36 -16.28 4.81
C PHE A 216 -17.41 -15.05 3.90
N SER A 217 -18.59 -14.44 3.72
CA SER A 217 -18.76 -13.22 2.94
C SER A 217 -18.15 -11.96 3.58
N GLN A 218 -17.86 -11.99 4.88
CA GLN A 218 -17.28 -10.84 5.59
C GLN A 218 -15.94 -10.41 4.96
N PHE A 219 -15.75 -9.11 4.79
CA PHE A 219 -14.57 -8.56 4.11
C PHE A 219 -13.95 -7.40 4.92
N PRO A 220 -12.62 -7.22 4.91
CA PRO A 220 -11.58 -8.02 4.21
C PRO A 220 -11.24 -9.35 4.87
N THR A 221 -11.54 -9.52 6.14
CA THR A 221 -11.33 -10.68 6.99
C THR A 221 -12.56 -10.93 7.86
N HIS A 222 -12.66 -12.10 8.45
CA HIS A 222 -13.70 -12.37 9.43
C HIS A 222 -13.63 -11.41 10.61
N ARG A 223 -14.74 -10.74 10.98
CA ARG A 223 -14.75 -9.61 11.93
C ARG A 223 -14.21 -9.97 13.32
N THR A 224 -14.60 -11.09 13.88
CA THR A 224 -14.14 -11.52 15.22
C THR A 224 -12.85 -12.32 15.17
N LEU A 225 -12.78 -13.36 14.32
CA LEU A 225 -11.60 -14.21 14.21
C LEU A 225 -10.41 -13.45 13.62
N GLY A 226 -10.65 -12.49 12.72
CA GLY A 226 -9.61 -11.67 12.13
C GLY A 226 -8.85 -10.83 13.15
N GLN A 227 -9.52 -10.34 14.20
CA GLN A 227 -8.86 -9.61 15.28
C GLN A 227 -7.95 -10.52 16.13
N SER A 228 -8.40 -11.75 16.42
CA SER A 228 -7.64 -12.72 17.23
C SER A 228 -6.49 -13.35 16.46
N TYR A 229 -6.65 -13.56 15.16
CA TYR A 229 -5.70 -14.26 14.30
C TYR A 229 -5.06 -13.35 13.23
N TRP A 230 -4.98 -12.05 13.48
CA TRP A 230 -4.44 -11.05 12.53
C TRP A 230 -3.05 -11.43 11.98
N TRP A 231 -2.22 -12.06 12.81
CA TRP A 231 -0.88 -12.51 12.42
C TRP A 231 -0.91 -13.62 11.36
N LEU A 232 -1.92 -14.52 11.38
CA LEU A 232 -2.12 -15.53 10.33
C LEU A 232 -2.45 -14.88 9.00
N TYR A 233 -3.33 -13.88 9.00
CA TYR A 233 -3.66 -13.13 7.78
C TYR A 233 -2.46 -12.37 7.24
N ALA A 234 -1.69 -11.72 8.11
CA ALA A 234 -0.48 -11.02 7.71
C ALA A 234 0.54 -11.98 7.07
N LEU A 235 0.75 -13.15 7.70
CA LEU A 235 1.68 -14.15 7.20
C LEU A 235 1.19 -14.77 5.88
N ALA A 236 -0.06 -15.17 5.81
CA ALA A 236 -0.65 -15.78 4.61
C ALA A 236 -0.72 -14.80 3.44
N GLY A 237 -1.09 -13.53 3.70
CA GLY A 237 -1.17 -12.48 2.70
C GLY A 237 0.16 -12.12 2.05
N VAL A 238 1.28 -12.47 2.67
CA VAL A 238 2.62 -12.29 2.11
C VAL A 238 3.20 -13.60 1.61
N ALA A 239 3.21 -14.65 2.45
CA ALA A 239 3.89 -15.91 2.14
C ALA A 239 3.25 -16.67 0.97
N ILE A 240 1.91 -16.78 0.93
CA ILE A 240 1.23 -17.52 -0.13
C ILE A 240 1.46 -16.87 -1.50
N PRO A 241 1.25 -15.55 -1.70
CA PRO A 241 1.57 -14.91 -2.97
C PRO A 241 3.03 -15.09 -3.40
N LEU A 242 3.99 -14.99 -2.46
CA LEU A 242 5.40 -15.20 -2.78
C LEU A 242 5.68 -16.63 -3.23
N LEU A 243 5.09 -17.64 -2.58
CA LEU A 243 5.20 -19.04 -3.01
C LEU A 243 4.59 -19.27 -4.40
N LEU A 244 3.42 -18.67 -4.65
CA LEU A 244 2.80 -18.72 -5.98
C LEU A 244 3.68 -18.08 -7.05
N GLN A 245 4.31 -16.95 -6.74
CA GLN A 245 5.22 -16.29 -7.67
C GLN A 245 6.49 -17.10 -7.94
N ILE A 246 7.06 -17.73 -6.93
CA ILE A 246 8.20 -18.64 -7.09
C ILE A 246 7.81 -19.81 -8.00
N SER A 247 6.66 -20.44 -7.73
CA SER A 247 6.13 -21.55 -8.54
C SER A 247 5.90 -21.12 -10.00
N TYR A 248 5.30 -19.95 -10.20
CA TYR A 248 5.10 -19.39 -11.54
C TYR A 248 6.43 -19.17 -12.27
N ASN A 249 7.43 -18.61 -11.60
CA ASN A 249 8.76 -18.37 -12.20
C ASN A 249 9.48 -19.67 -12.55
N LEU A 250 9.36 -20.71 -11.72
CA LEU A 250 9.91 -22.04 -11.99
C LEU A 250 9.23 -22.68 -13.23
N ILE A 251 7.91 -22.64 -13.28
CA ILE A 251 7.14 -23.16 -14.43
C ILE A 251 7.51 -22.42 -15.70
N LYS A 252 7.57 -21.08 -15.65
CA LYS A 252 7.98 -20.25 -16.79
C LYS A 252 9.39 -20.62 -17.31
N LYS A 253 10.32 -20.84 -16.39
CA LYS A 253 11.69 -21.24 -16.75
C LYS A 253 11.74 -22.60 -17.44
N HIS A 254 10.93 -23.55 -16.97
CA HIS A 254 10.91 -24.90 -17.54
C HIS A 254 10.15 -25.01 -18.86
N ILE A 255 9.09 -24.22 -19.06
CA ILE A 255 8.23 -24.30 -20.25
C ILE A 255 8.72 -23.39 -21.38
N ILE A 256 9.17 -22.18 -21.06
CA ILE A 256 9.42 -21.13 -22.08
C ILE A 256 10.90 -21.13 -22.55
N GLN A 257 11.87 -21.43 -21.70
CA GLN A 257 13.28 -21.40 -22.08
C GLN A 257 13.77 -22.57 -22.94
N PRO A 258 13.23 -23.81 -22.88
CA PRO A 258 13.69 -24.87 -23.80
C PRO A 258 13.33 -24.62 -25.26
N THR A 259 12.23 -23.89 -25.54
CA THR A 259 11.81 -23.58 -26.92
C THR A 259 12.64 -22.51 -27.62
N CYS A 260 13.36 -21.67 -26.88
CA CYS A 260 14.17 -20.60 -27.46
C CYS A 260 15.60 -21.09 -27.90
N LYS A 261 16.10 -22.18 -27.30
CA LYS A 261 17.40 -22.76 -27.69
C LYS A 261 17.33 -23.55 -28.99
N LEU A 262 16.16 -24.01 -29.38
CA LEU A 262 15.97 -24.74 -30.66
C LEU A 262 15.86 -23.86 -31.89
N LYS A 263 15.66 -22.54 -31.74
CA LYS A 263 15.55 -21.59 -32.86
C LYS A 263 16.89 -20.98 -33.32
N HIS A 264 17.98 -21.21 -32.60
CA HIS A 264 19.33 -20.73 -32.96
C HIS A 264 20.29 -21.85 -33.45
N SER A 265 19.76 -23.06 -33.67
CA SER A 265 20.52 -24.21 -34.16
C SER A 265 20.00 -24.75 -35.51
N LEU A 266 19.26 -23.96 -36.23
CA LEU A 266 18.91 -24.14 -37.66
C LEU A 266 19.34 -22.86 -38.41
#